data_95a04e030e324d22e93ecdafe3ae5f78
#
_entry.id   95a04e030e324d22e93ecdafe3ae5f78
#
_cell.length_a   1.000
_cell.length_b   1.000
_cell.length_c   1.000
_cell.angle_alpha   90.00
_cell.angle_beta   90.00
_cell.angle_gamma   90.00
#
_symmetry.space_group_name_H-M   'P 1'
#
loop_
_entity.id
_entity.type
_entity.pdbx_description
1 polymer ?
#
loop_
_entity_poly.entity_id
_entity_poly.type
_entity_poly.pdbx_seq_one_letter_code
_entity_poly.pdbx_strand_id
1 'polypeptide(L)'
;MRISRIYFGEKLASETTAILSADISHYLGKVLRLKSGDQIHLFNETDGEFLASVSNVKKSAVEVDIGSMVRAAEAATLQINLALGISRGDRMDYGIQKSSELGVSRITPLYTEYGEVRLKADRVENKLRHWSKIAVSASEQSGRLDIAEVTAPCGLEQWARDLPVGLNIMLEPS
;
A
#
# COMPACT_ATOMS: atom_id res chain seq x y z
N MET A 1 -9.47 -7.91 -21.22
CA MET A 1 -9.49 -6.69 -20.37
C MET A 1 -8.67 -7.01 -19.14
N ARG A 2 -7.81 -6.11 -18.66
CA ARG A 2 -7.03 -6.35 -17.42
C ARG A 2 -7.98 -6.23 -16.22
N ILE A 3 -8.07 -7.26 -15.40
CA ILE A 3 -8.89 -7.23 -14.17
C ILE A 3 -8.18 -6.33 -13.15
N SER A 4 -8.92 -5.41 -12.55
CA SER A 4 -8.36 -4.50 -11.55
C SER A 4 -8.13 -5.24 -10.24
N ARG A 5 -6.96 -5.00 -9.63
CA ARG A 5 -6.61 -5.52 -8.31
C ARG A 5 -6.82 -4.43 -7.27
N ILE A 6 -7.45 -4.78 -6.18
CA ILE A 6 -7.85 -3.85 -5.10
C ILE A 6 -7.44 -4.45 -3.76
N TYR A 7 -6.71 -3.66 -2.99
CA TYR A 7 -6.38 -4.01 -1.62
C TYR A 7 -7.63 -3.96 -0.74
N PHE A 8 -7.84 -5.00 0.05
CA PHE A 8 -8.96 -5.12 0.97
C PHE A 8 -8.45 -5.56 2.34
N GLY A 9 -8.36 -4.61 3.27
CA GLY A 9 -7.76 -4.81 4.60
C GLY A 9 -8.60 -5.62 5.58
N GLU A 10 -9.76 -6.15 5.17
CA GLU A 10 -10.59 -7.03 5.96
C GLU A 10 -10.39 -8.48 5.51
N LYS A 11 -10.96 -9.43 6.28
CA LYS A 11 -10.83 -10.87 5.99
C LYS A 11 -11.44 -11.24 4.64
N LEU A 12 -10.67 -12.00 3.86
CA LEU A 12 -11.10 -12.60 2.60
C LEU A 12 -11.34 -14.10 2.78
N ALA A 13 -12.46 -14.60 2.27
CA ALA A 13 -12.78 -16.02 2.22
C ALA A 13 -13.66 -16.32 1.01
N SER A 14 -13.47 -17.49 0.39
CA SER A 14 -14.35 -17.93 -0.71
C SER A 14 -15.79 -18.06 -0.27
N GLU A 15 -16.70 -17.83 -1.20
CA GLU A 15 -18.16 -17.96 -1.02
C GLU A 15 -18.73 -17.02 0.05
N THR A 16 -18.10 -15.85 0.22
CA THR A 16 -18.57 -14.78 1.10
C THR A 16 -18.90 -13.52 0.31
N THR A 17 -19.59 -12.58 0.94
CA THR A 17 -19.87 -11.26 0.40
C THR A 17 -19.13 -10.19 1.20
N ALA A 18 -18.72 -9.11 0.54
CA ALA A 18 -18.12 -7.98 1.19
C ALA A 18 -18.72 -6.66 0.70
N ILE A 19 -18.75 -5.68 1.58
CA ILE A 19 -19.11 -4.29 1.26
C ILE A 19 -17.82 -3.49 1.26
N LEU A 20 -17.47 -2.92 0.13
CA LEU A 20 -16.23 -2.17 0.00
C LEU A 20 -16.36 -0.78 0.64
N SER A 21 -15.26 -0.27 1.18
CA SER A 21 -15.20 1.05 1.80
C SER A 21 -15.68 2.16 0.83
N ALA A 22 -16.09 3.30 1.37
CA ALA A 22 -16.57 4.42 0.57
C ALA A 22 -15.53 4.91 -0.46
N ASP A 23 -14.24 4.96 -0.09
CA ASP A 23 -13.15 5.36 -0.98
C ASP A 23 -13.01 4.38 -2.16
N ILE A 24 -12.98 3.07 -1.87
CA ILE A 24 -12.89 2.02 -2.88
C ILE A 24 -14.14 2.02 -3.75
N SER A 25 -15.32 2.10 -3.14
CA SER A 25 -16.60 2.14 -3.86
C SER A 25 -16.69 3.32 -4.82
N HIS A 26 -16.22 4.50 -4.38
CA HIS A 26 -16.16 5.68 -5.25
C HIS A 26 -15.20 5.44 -6.43
N TYR A 27 -14.03 4.88 -6.18
CA TYR A 27 -13.05 4.57 -7.22
C TYR A 27 -13.62 3.59 -8.25
N LEU A 28 -14.19 2.46 -7.80
CA LEU A 28 -14.76 1.45 -8.68
C LEU A 28 -15.96 1.97 -9.48
N GLY A 29 -16.88 2.67 -8.82
CA GLY A 29 -18.12 3.13 -9.46
C GLY A 29 -17.94 4.38 -10.32
N LYS A 30 -17.08 5.33 -9.92
CA LYS A 30 -16.94 6.62 -10.61
C LYS A 30 -15.76 6.66 -11.59
N VAL A 31 -14.61 6.10 -11.18
CA VAL A 31 -13.39 6.14 -12.01
C VAL A 31 -13.38 4.97 -12.97
N LEU A 32 -13.52 3.76 -12.48
CA LEU A 32 -13.51 2.56 -13.31
C LEU A 32 -14.88 2.26 -13.95
N ARG A 33 -15.97 2.84 -13.42
CA ARG A 33 -17.35 2.69 -13.92
C ARG A 33 -17.80 1.23 -14.00
N LEU A 34 -17.40 0.43 -13.00
CA LEU A 34 -17.79 -0.97 -12.92
C LEU A 34 -19.30 -1.11 -12.72
N LYS A 35 -19.82 -2.21 -13.23
CA LYS A 35 -21.24 -2.57 -13.16
C LYS A 35 -21.38 -3.94 -12.48
N SER A 36 -22.59 -4.27 -12.06
CA SER A 36 -22.90 -5.63 -11.62
C SER A 36 -22.51 -6.64 -12.70
N GLY A 37 -21.82 -7.70 -12.29
CA GLY A 37 -21.23 -8.74 -13.14
C GLY A 37 -19.77 -8.50 -13.52
N ASP A 38 -19.22 -7.28 -13.34
CA ASP A 38 -17.80 -7.05 -13.60
C ASP A 38 -16.94 -7.74 -12.55
N GLN A 39 -15.73 -8.15 -12.94
CA GLN A 39 -14.79 -8.86 -12.09
C GLN A 39 -13.65 -7.96 -11.63
N ILE A 40 -13.24 -8.17 -10.38
CA ILE A 40 -12.07 -7.59 -9.77
C ILE A 40 -11.29 -8.66 -9.00
N HIS A 41 -10.04 -8.40 -8.69
CA HIS A 41 -9.30 -9.16 -7.69
C HIS A 41 -9.29 -8.36 -6.37
N LEU A 42 -9.65 -9.02 -5.27
CA LEU A 42 -9.43 -8.53 -3.92
C LEU A 42 -8.23 -9.25 -3.32
N PHE A 43 -7.36 -8.54 -2.63
CA PHE A 43 -6.21 -9.16 -1.99
C PHE A 43 -5.85 -8.50 -0.67
N ASN A 44 -5.20 -9.28 0.20
CA ASN A 44 -4.45 -8.80 1.35
C ASN A 44 -3.26 -9.73 1.64
N GLU A 45 -2.40 -9.31 2.52
CA GLU A 45 -1.17 -10.01 2.90
C GLU A 45 -1.41 -11.27 3.72
N THR A 46 -2.59 -11.42 4.33
CA THR A 46 -2.90 -12.52 5.24
C THR A 46 -3.63 -13.66 4.55
N ASP A 47 -4.64 -13.33 3.76
CA ASP A 47 -5.55 -14.33 3.16
C ASP A 47 -5.17 -14.65 1.70
N GLY A 48 -4.46 -13.75 1.02
CA GLY A 48 -4.06 -13.91 -0.38
C GLY A 48 -4.92 -13.09 -1.35
N GLU A 49 -5.07 -13.59 -2.57
CA GLU A 49 -5.78 -12.92 -3.66
C GLU A 49 -6.96 -13.77 -4.14
N PHE A 50 -8.12 -13.15 -4.25
CA PHE A 50 -9.38 -13.78 -4.62
C PHE A 50 -9.99 -13.10 -5.84
N LEU A 51 -10.60 -13.88 -6.72
CA LEU A 51 -11.48 -13.34 -7.73
C LEU A 51 -12.81 -12.95 -7.07
N ALA A 52 -13.28 -11.74 -7.34
CA ALA A 52 -14.57 -11.27 -6.86
C ALA A 52 -15.39 -10.69 -7.99
N SER A 53 -16.71 -10.82 -7.90
CA SER A 53 -17.67 -10.28 -8.86
C SER A 53 -18.47 -9.16 -8.19
N VAL A 54 -18.58 -8.03 -8.86
CA VAL A 54 -19.44 -6.94 -8.40
C VAL A 54 -20.89 -7.39 -8.42
N SER A 55 -21.52 -7.53 -7.26
CA SER A 55 -22.94 -7.93 -7.16
C SER A 55 -23.87 -6.71 -7.22
N ASN A 56 -23.48 -5.59 -6.59
CA ASN A 56 -24.33 -4.41 -6.54
C ASN A 56 -23.49 -3.12 -6.47
N VAL A 57 -23.92 -2.10 -7.21
CA VAL A 57 -23.30 -0.77 -7.20
C VAL A 57 -24.33 0.25 -6.73
N LYS A 58 -24.25 0.63 -5.46
CA LYS A 58 -25.02 1.72 -4.88
C LYS A 58 -24.23 3.03 -4.91
N LYS A 59 -24.90 4.14 -4.69
CA LYS A 59 -24.29 5.49 -4.73
C LYS A 59 -23.09 5.65 -3.76
N SER A 60 -23.12 4.95 -2.62
CA SER A 60 -22.11 5.06 -1.55
C SER A 60 -21.40 3.74 -1.21
N ALA A 61 -21.78 2.63 -1.82
CA ALA A 61 -21.23 1.32 -1.51
C ALA A 61 -21.25 0.42 -2.74
N VAL A 62 -20.18 -0.33 -2.92
CA VAL A 62 -20.10 -1.45 -3.88
C VAL A 62 -20.08 -2.74 -3.07
N GLU A 63 -20.98 -3.65 -3.40
CA GLU A 63 -21.05 -4.99 -2.83
C GLU A 63 -20.41 -5.97 -3.83
N VAL A 64 -19.67 -6.92 -3.33
CA VAL A 64 -18.99 -7.93 -4.12
C VAL A 64 -19.17 -9.32 -3.55
N ASP A 65 -19.27 -10.31 -4.42
CA ASP A 65 -19.27 -11.72 -4.07
C ASP A 65 -17.85 -12.26 -4.29
N ILE A 66 -17.23 -12.74 -3.19
CA ILE A 66 -15.87 -13.26 -3.19
C ILE A 66 -15.92 -14.72 -3.64
N GLY A 67 -15.29 -15.02 -4.76
CA GLY A 67 -15.25 -16.34 -5.37
C GLY A 67 -14.00 -17.14 -4.98
N SER A 68 -13.36 -17.76 -5.95
CA SER A 68 -12.21 -18.64 -5.73
C SER A 68 -10.93 -17.86 -5.39
N MET A 69 -10.10 -18.47 -4.56
CA MET A 69 -8.74 -18.01 -4.34
C MET A 69 -7.92 -18.13 -5.63
N VAL A 70 -7.25 -17.07 -6.02
CA VAL A 70 -6.37 -17.00 -7.19
C VAL A 70 -4.92 -17.27 -6.79
N ARG A 71 -4.49 -16.74 -5.64
CA ARG A 71 -3.15 -16.91 -5.12
C ARG A 71 -3.16 -16.87 -3.59
N ALA A 72 -2.51 -17.84 -2.95
CA ALA A 72 -2.34 -17.85 -1.50
C ALA A 72 -1.36 -16.76 -1.04
N ALA A 73 -1.54 -16.29 0.18
CA ALA A 73 -0.56 -15.43 0.83
C ALA A 73 0.72 -16.24 1.10
N GLU A 74 1.85 -15.64 0.83
CA GLU A 74 3.16 -16.20 1.13
C GLU A 74 3.96 -15.22 1.96
N ALA A 75 4.58 -15.69 3.03
CA ALA A 75 5.45 -14.84 3.83
C ALA A 75 6.68 -14.42 3.01
N ALA A 76 6.99 -13.11 3.05
CA ALA A 76 8.20 -12.62 2.40
C ALA A 76 9.45 -13.26 3.04
N THR A 77 10.29 -13.87 2.21
CA THR A 77 11.54 -14.52 2.65
C THR A 77 12.62 -13.51 3.06
N LEU A 78 12.54 -12.29 2.55
CA LEU A 78 13.46 -11.20 2.86
C LEU A 78 12.67 -9.97 3.33
N GLN A 79 13.05 -9.46 4.50
CA GLN A 79 12.50 -8.23 5.05
C GLN A 79 13.47 -7.07 4.75
N ILE A 80 13.04 -6.12 3.93
CA ILE A 80 13.83 -4.94 3.58
C ILE A 80 13.21 -3.71 4.27
N ASN A 81 13.98 -3.08 5.15
CA ASN A 81 13.61 -1.83 5.79
C ASN A 81 14.39 -0.68 5.13
N LEU A 82 13.69 0.23 4.49
CA LEU A 82 14.28 1.38 3.81
C LEU A 82 14.12 2.64 4.67
N ALA A 83 15.22 3.27 5.03
CA ALA A 83 15.22 4.63 5.56
C ALA A 83 15.45 5.61 4.41
N LEU A 84 14.50 6.52 4.19
CA LEU A 84 14.51 7.43 3.04
C LEU A 84 14.42 8.88 3.50
N GLY A 85 15.43 9.68 3.18
CA GLY A 85 15.43 11.12 3.45
C GLY A 85 14.22 11.80 2.81
N ILE A 86 13.50 12.60 3.58
CA ILE A 86 12.30 13.28 3.08
C ILE A 86 12.68 14.28 2.01
N SER A 87 12.17 14.08 0.82
CA SER A 87 12.33 14.98 -0.33
C SER A 87 11.03 15.72 -0.65
N ARG A 88 11.13 16.79 -1.45
CA ARG A 88 9.98 17.61 -1.82
C ARG A 88 9.10 16.92 -2.87
N GLY A 89 7.78 17.09 -2.71
CA GLY A 89 6.76 16.79 -3.71
C GLY A 89 6.86 15.36 -4.27
N ASP A 90 6.81 15.27 -5.58
CA ASP A 90 6.69 14.01 -6.32
C ASP A 90 7.91 13.07 -6.18
N ARG A 91 9.06 13.60 -5.76
CA ARG A 91 10.26 12.74 -5.55
C ARG A 91 10.06 11.76 -4.40
N MET A 92 9.45 12.22 -3.28
CA MET A 92 9.15 11.33 -2.16
C MET A 92 8.10 10.31 -2.55
N ASP A 93 7.05 10.75 -3.24
CA ASP A 93 5.97 9.90 -3.72
C ASP A 93 6.50 8.82 -4.68
N TYR A 94 7.37 9.20 -5.61
CA TYR A 94 8.07 8.27 -6.52
C TYR A 94 8.96 7.27 -5.76
N GLY A 95 9.73 7.75 -4.77
CA GLY A 95 10.58 6.88 -3.94
C GLY A 95 9.76 5.81 -3.22
N ILE A 96 8.66 6.19 -2.59
CA ILE A 96 7.75 5.25 -1.91
C ILE A 96 7.14 4.28 -2.91
N GLN A 97 6.62 4.78 -4.03
CA GLN A 97 6.04 3.95 -5.07
C GLN A 97 7.02 2.86 -5.55
N LYS A 98 8.22 3.27 -5.96
CA LYS A 98 9.21 2.34 -6.54
C LYS A 98 9.77 1.37 -5.49
N SER A 99 9.98 1.81 -4.27
CA SER A 99 10.40 0.93 -3.18
C SER A 99 9.32 -0.13 -2.87
N SER A 100 8.05 0.26 -2.86
CA SER A 100 6.94 -0.68 -2.66
C SER A 100 6.83 -1.68 -3.80
N GLU A 101 6.92 -1.23 -5.07
CA GLU A 101 6.93 -2.12 -6.25
C GLU A 101 8.06 -3.15 -6.20
N LEU A 102 9.24 -2.77 -5.65
CA LEU A 102 10.41 -3.63 -5.52
C LEU A 102 10.39 -4.54 -4.28
N GLY A 103 9.39 -4.40 -3.40
CA GLY A 103 9.20 -5.30 -2.27
C GLY A 103 9.87 -4.88 -0.98
N VAL A 104 10.08 -3.59 -0.80
CA VAL A 104 10.44 -3.06 0.52
C VAL A 104 9.28 -3.32 1.49
N SER A 105 9.60 -3.88 2.67
CA SER A 105 8.60 -4.23 3.68
C SER A 105 8.22 -3.03 4.55
N ARG A 106 9.20 -2.16 4.82
CA ARG A 106 8.98 -0.95 5.65
C ARG A 106 9.77 0.23 5.11
N ILE A 107 9.12 1.39 5.07
CA ILE A 107 9.73 2.66 4.65
C ILE A 107 9.63 3.65 5.82
N THR A 108 10.78 4.12 6.30
CA THR A 108 10.86 5.14 7.33
C THR A 108 11.34 6.46 6.71
N PRO A 109 10.47 7.48 6.60
CA PRO A 109 10.88 8.81 6.18
C PRO A 109 11.80 9.46 7.22
N LEU A 110 12.96 9.98 6.81
CA LEU A 110 13.94 10.56 7.71
C LEU A 110 14.04 12.08 7.58
N TYR A 111 14.10 12.76 8.72
CA TYR A 111 14.64 14.11 8.79
C TYR A 111 16.16 14.04 8.84
N THR A 112 16.81 14.59 7.83
CA THR A 112 18.28 14.66 7.72
C THR A 112 18.76 16.09 7.99
N GLU A 113 20.05 16.25 8.32
CA GLU A 113 20.65 17.54 8.64
C GLU A 113 20.49 18.54 7.50
N TYR A 114 20.78 18.12 6.28
CA TYR A 114 20.69 18.94 5.06
C TYR A 114 19.33 18.82 4.34
N GLY A 115 18.39 18.12 4.96
CA GLY A 115 17.04 17.95 4.40
C GLY A 115 16.24 19.24 4.46
N GLU A 116 15.79 19.73 3.32
CA GLU A 116 15.02 20.98 3.22
C GLU A 116 13.59 20.86 3.75
N VAL A 117 13.09 19.64 3.96
CA VAL A 117 11.69 19.40 4.32
C VAL A 117 11.56 19.09 5.79
N ARG A 118 10.85 19.95 6.51
CA ARG A 118 10.39 19.72 7.87
C ARG A 118 8.86 19.74 7.86
N LEU A 119 8.25 18.62 8.18
CA LEU A 119 6.80 18.54 8.29
C LEU A 119 6.36 19.13 9.62
N LYS A 120 5.36 20.02 9.58
CA LYS A 120 4.68 20.48 10.80
C LYS A 120 3.88 19.34 11.39
N ALA A 121 3.75 19.27 12.71
CA ALA A 121 3.08 18.17 13.42
C ALA A 121 1.64 17.92 12.90
N ASP A 122 0.90 18.98 12.61
CA ASP A 122 -0.46 18.95 12.06
C ASP A 122 -0.54 18.35 10.64
N ARG A 123 0.58 18.26 9.92
CA ARG A 123 0.66 17.73 8.56
C ARG A 123 1.21 16.30 8.46
N VAL A 124 1.83 15.80 9.53
CA VAL A 124 2.45 14.46 9.52
C VAL A 124 1.43 13.38 9.23
N GLU A 125 0.29 13.40 9.91
CA GLU A 125 -0.76 12.40 9.72
C GLU A 125 -1.32 12.40 8.29
N ASN A 126 -1.56 13.57 7.73
CA ASN A 126 -2.05 13.69 6.35
C ASN A 126 -1.02 13.17 5.33
N LYS A 127 0.28 13.43 5.58
CA LYS A 127 1.36 12.92 4.73
C LYS A 127 1.50 11.40 4.85
N LEU A 128 1.43 10.84 6.06
CA LEU A 128 1.43 9.40 6.27
C LEU A 128 0.29 8.71 5.51
N ARG A 129 -0.92 9.24 5.66
CA ARG A 129 -2.08 8.71 4.93
C ARG A 129 -1.90 8.77 3.42
N HIS A 130 -1.33 9.85 2.91
CA HIS A 130 -1.00 9.99 1.49
C HIS A 130 0.03 8.96 1.03
N TRP A 131 1.14 8.82 1.75
CA TRP A 131 2.19 7.86 1.42
C TRP A 131 1.76 6.40 1.55
N SER A 132 0.94 6.08 2.56
CA SER A 132 0.35 4.73 2.68
C SER A 132 -0.56 4.41 1.49
N LYS A 133 -1.35 5.38 1.00
CA LYS A 133 -2.16 5.19 -0.21
C LYS A 133 -1.28 4.95 -1.45
N ILE A 134 -0.12 5.58 -1.55
CA ILE A 134 0.85 5.31 -2.63
C ILE A 134 1.38 3.88 -2.54
N ALA A 135 1.77 3.41 -1.34
CA ALA A 135 2.25 2.05 -1.14
C ALA A 135 1.19 1.01 -1.51
N VAL A 136 -0.06 1.22 -1.11
CA VAL A 136 -1.20 0.36 -1.51
C VAL A 136 -1.34 0.33 -3.03
N SER A 137 -1.41 1.50 -3.67
CA SER A 137 -1.56 1.59 -5.13
C SER A 137 -0.40 0.95 -5.89
N ALA A 138 0.83 1.06 -5.36
CA ALA A 138 2.01 0.40 -5.90
C ALA A 138 1.88 -1.13 -5.87
N SER A 139 1.38 -1.70 -4.76
CA SER A 139 1.13 -3.15 -4.65
C SER A 139 -0.01 -3.62 -5.55
N GLU A 140 -1.08 -2.83 -5.70
CA GLU A 140 -2.16 -3.10 -6.65
C GLU A 140 -1.64 -3.20 -8.08
N GLN A 141 -0.71 -2.32 -8.49
CA GLN A 141 -0.19 -2.27 -9.86
C GLN A 141 0.94 -3.28 -10.12
N SER A 142 1.82 -3.50 -9.15
CA SER A 142 2.96 -4.41 -9.29
C SER A 142 2.60 -5.89 -9.14
N GLY A 143 1.39 -6.19 -8.67
CA GLY A 143 0.96 -7.57 -8.44
C GLY A 143 1.43 -8.15 -7.10
N ARG A 144 1.96 -7.36 -6.19
CA ARG A 144 2.36 -7.80 -4.85
C ARG A 144 1.13 -8.01 -3.96
N LEU A 145 1.26 -8.91 -2.98
CA LEU A 145 0.22 -9.13 -1.95
C LEU A 145 0.51 -8.32 -0.69
N ASP A 146 1.79 -8.09 -0.41
CA ASP A 146 2.26 -7.32 0.73
C ASP A 146 2.20 -5.81 0.47
N ILE A 147 1.92 -5.06 1.50
CA ILE A 147 1.90 -3.59 1.47
C ILE A 147 3.10 -3.08 2.28
N ALA A 148 3.92 -2.22 1.68
CA ALA A 148 5.00 -1.57 2.42
C ALA A 148 4.43 -0.70 3.55
N GLU A 149 4.84 -0.96 4.79
CA GLU A 149 4.49 -0.13 5.93
C GLU A 149 5.23 1.22 5.85
N VAL A 150 4.52 2.32 5.77
CA VAL A 150 5.13 3.65 5.86
C VAL A 150 5.00 4.15 7.29
N THR A 151 6.13 4.31 7.99
CA THR A 151 6.15 4.73 9.39
C THR A 151 6.17 6.25 9.57
N ALA A 152 5.94 6.70 10.80
CA ALA A 152 6.07 8.12 11.12
C ALA A 152 7.49 8.62 10.87
N PRO A 153 7.66 9.85 10.33
CA PRO A 153 8.96 10.44 10.13
C PRO A 153 9.73 10.62 11.46
N CYS A 154 11.03 10.31 11.45
CA CYS A 154 11.90 10.50 12.60
C CYS A 154 13.27 11.05 12.20
N GLY A 155 14.09 11.45 13.17
CA GLY A 155 15.48 11.85 12.94
C GLY A 155 16.37 10.64 12.63
N LEU A 156 17.40 10.84 11.80
CA LEU A 156 18.38 9.80 11.47
C LEU A 156 19.00 9.17 12.71
N GLU A 157 19.43 9.96 13.68
CA GLU A 157 20.05 9.45 14.93
C GLU A 157 19.08 8.59 15.74
N GLN A 158 17.81 9.00 15.81
CA GLN A 158 16.78 8.23 16.52
C GLN A 158 16.57 6.88 15.82
N TRP A 159 16.42 6.89 14.51
CA TRP A 159 16.22 5.68 13.73
C TRP A 159 17.42 4.72 13.84
N ALA A 160 18.65 5.25 13.81
CA ALA A 160 19.87 4.44 13.89
C ALA A 160 20.10 3.74 15.24
N ARG A 161 19.47 4.23 16.33
CA ARG A 161 19.56 3.58 17.65
C ARG A 161 18.77 2.26 17.73
N ASP A 162 17.71 2.16 16.94
CA ASP A 162 16.75 1.04 16.97
C ASP A 162 16.86 0.13 15.74
N LEU A 163 18.07 0.08 15.14
CA LEU A 163 18.28 -0.77 13.97
C LEU A 163 18.08 -2.25 14.32
N PRO A 164 17.29 -2.98 13.52
CA PRO A 164 17.13 -4.42 13.71
C PRO A 164 18.45 -5.16 13.46
N VAL A 165 18.57 -6.34 14.06
CA VAL A 165 19.69 -7.25 13.76
C VAL A 165 19.61 -7.67 12.29
N GLY A 166 20.70 -7.47 11.57
CA GLY A 166 20.76 -7.79 10.13
C GLY A 166 21.87 -7.04 9.40
N LEU A 167 21.85 -7.12 8.09
CA LEU A 167 22.77 -6.38 7.22
C LEU A 167 22.26 -4.93 7.12
N ASN A 168 23.06 -3.99 7.60
CA ASN A 168 22.78 -2.56 7.49
C ASN A 168 23.67 -1.95 6.41
N ILE A 169 23.07 -1.26 5.44
CA ILE A 169 23.75 -0.66 4.30
C ILE A 169 23.39 0.83 4.26
N MET A 170 24.39 1.68 4.13
CA MET A 170 24.21 3.10 3.86
C MET A 170 24.65 3.40 2.43
N LEU A 171 23.79 4.08 1.67
CA LEU A 171 24.10 4.57 0.34
C LEU A 171 24.54 6.04 0.48
N GLU A 172 25.78 6.30 0.15
CA GLU A 172 26.36 7.64 0.12
C GLU A 172 26.57 8.06 -1.33
N PRO A 173 26.01 9.21 -1.76
CA PRO A 173 26.31 9.72 -3.10
C PRO A 173 27.78 10.11 -3.17
N SER A 174 28.47 9.62 -4.20
CA SER A 174 29.85 9.98 -4.53
C SER A 174 29.95 11.39 -5.10
#